data_618e802f9b7bc0ed18987e6cdb7eb491
#
_entry.id   618e802f9b7bc0ed18987e6cdb7eb491
#
_cell.length_a   1.000
_cell.length_b   1.000
_cell.length_c   1.000
_cell.angle_alpha   90.00
_cell.angle_beta   90.00
_cell.angle_gamma   90.00
#
_symmetry.space_group_name_H-M   'P 1'
#
loop_
_entity.id
_entity.type
_entity.pdbx_description
1 polymer ?
#
loop_
_entity_poly.entity_id
_entity_poly.type
_entity_poly.pdbx_seq_one_letter_code
_entity_poly.pdbx_strand_id
1 'polypeptide(L)'
;MKCNVIILNWNGAEMLRTYLPSVVKSLVESRDVELIVADNGSTDESLAVLSKEFPSVKTIVLDQNYGFAEGYNRAIEQVDSEYVVLLNSDVETPEGWLTPLLDYMDAHPEVAAVQPKIRSWRDKAYFEYAGAAGGYLSWLGYPSCRGRKWGRVEKDKGQYDTIAEVDWTTGACMCVRTQVYKELGGLDASFFAH
;
A
#
# COMPACT_ATOMS: atom_id res chain seq x y z
N MET A 1 -13.05 6.98 -12.14
CA MET A 1 -12.53 6.01 -11.16
C MET A 1 -12.11 6.75 -9.90
N LYS A 2 -12.64 6.37 -8.74
CA LYS A 2 -12.30 7.04 -7.48
C LYS A 2 -10.93 6.63 -6.99
N CYS A 3 -10.64 5.34 -6.99
CA CYS A 3 -9.39 4.83 -6.45
C CYS A 3 -8.89 3.60 -7.21
N ASN A 4 -7.59 3.54 -7.45
CA ASN A 4 -6.90 2.31 -7.85
C ASN A 4 -6.08 1.79 -6.67
N VAL A 5 -6.34 0.56 -6.26
CA VAL A 5 -5.50 -0.17 -5.30
C VAL A 5 -4.47 -0.97 -6.11
N ILE A 6 -3.20 -0.64 -5.94
CA ILE A 6 -2.11 -1.21 -6.74
C ILE A 6 -1.22 -2.06 -5.84
N ILE A 7 -1.09 -3.32 -6.20
CA ILE A 7 -0.13 -4.26 -5.59
C ILE A 7 1.02 -4.44 -6.57
N LEU A 8 2.23 -4.10 -6.14
CA LEU A 8 3.44 -4.39 -6.91
C LEU A 8 3.89 -5.83 -6.59
N ASN A 9 4.00 -6.67 -7.61
CA ASN A 9 4.39 -8.07 -7.47
C ASN A 9 5.68 -8.36 -8.24
N TRP A 10 6.62 -9.05 -7.60
CA TRP A 10 7.79 -9.62 -8.25
C TRP A 10 8.11 -10.99 -7.68
N ASN A 11 7.99 -12.03 -8.51
CA ASN A 11 8.22 -13.43 -8.11
C ASN A 11 7.46 -13.81 -6.81
N GLY A 12 6.21 -13.36 -6.71
CA GLY A 12 5.37 -13.47 -5.52
C GLY A 12 4.18 -14.40 -5.68
N ALA A 13 4.24 -15.46 -6.52
CA ALA A 13 3.11 -16.35 -6.77
C ALA A 13 2.44 -16.87 -5.49
N GLU A 14 3.23 -17.30 -4.48
CA GLU A 14 2.72 -17.77 -3.20
C GLU A 14 2.11 -16.65 -2.35
N MET A 15 2.69 -15.43 -2.40
CA MET A 15 2.12 -14.26 -1.72
C MET A 15 0.76 -13.90 -2.33
N LEU A 16 0.64 -13.91 -3.65
CA LEU A 16 -0.62 -13.69 -4.34
C LEU A 16 -1.68 -14.71 -3.90
N ARG A 17 -1.36 -16.01 -3.86
CA ARG A 17 -2.30 -17.02 -3.39
C ARG A 17 -2.71 -16.84 -1.93
N THR A 18 -1.80 -16.37 -1.10
CA THR A 18 -2.01 -16.23 0.35
C THR A 18 -2.84 -14.99 0.69
N TYR A 19 -2.49 -13.84 0.14
CA TYR A 19 -3.02 -12.54 0.61
C TYR A 19 -4.04 -11.92 -0.33
N LEU A 20 -3.89 -12.09 -1.67
CA LEU A 20 -4.77 -11.48 -2.65
C LEU A 20 -6.27 -11.84 -2.46
N PRO A 21 -6.65 -13.06 -2.03
CA PRO A 21 -8.06 -13.35 -1.76
C PRO A 21 -8.70 -12.42 -0.75
N SER A 22 -7.99 -12.03 0.31
CA SER A 22 -8.50 -11.08 1.32
C SER A 22 -8.71 -9.70 0.72
N VAL A 23 -7.78 -9.24 -0.12
CA VAL A 23 -7.87 -7.94 -0.78
C VAL A 23 -9.03 -7.91 -1.76
N VAL A 24 -9.16 -8.93 -2.61
CA VAL A 24 -10.30 -9.06 -3.54
C VAL A 24 -11.61 -9.01 -2.77
N LYS A 25 -11.74 -9.85 -1.72
CA LYS A 25 -12.96 -9.90 -0.90
C LYS A 25 -13.29 -8.55 -0.26
N SER A 26 -12.30 -7.85 0.28
CA SER A 26 -12.50 -6.59 1.00
C SER A 26 -12.95 -5.43 0.10
N LEU A 27 -12.77 -5.56 -1.22
CA LEU A 27 -13.11 -4.52 -2.20
C LEU A 27 -14.40 -4.80 -2.99
N VAL A 28 -15.05 -5.96 -2.81
CA VAL A 28 -16.24 -6.36 -3.58
C VAL A 28 -17.38 -5.33 -3.51
N GLU A 29 -17.60 -4.73 -2.36
CA GLU A 29 -18.67 -3.73 -2.16
C GLU A 29 -18.21 -2.29 -2.45
N SER A 30 -16.92 -2.08 -2.75
CA SER A 30 -16.36 -0.76 -2.98
C SER A 30 -16.70 -0.26 -4.39
N ARG A 31 -17.57 0.74 -4.50
CA ARG A 31 -17.91 1.34 -5.79
C ARG A 31 -16.78 2.25 -6.26
N ASP A 32 -16.53 2.24 -7.57
CA ASP A 32 -15.50 3.08 -8.21
C ASP A 32 -14.06 2.81 -7.71
N VAL A 33 -13.81 1.59 -7.23
CA VAL A 33 -12.47 1.12 -6.85
C VAL A 33 -12.06 -0.02 -7.77
N GLU A 34 -10.85 0.02 -8.31
CA GLU A 34 -10.27 -1.04 -9.14
C GLU A 34 -9.02 -1.59 -8.48
N LEU A 35 -8.95 -2.92 -8.33
CA LEU A 35 -7.76 -3.61 -7.88
C LEU A 35 -6.87 -3.96 -9.07
N ILE A 36 -5.61 -3.58 -8.96
CA ILE A 36 -4.59 -3.81 -10.00
C ILE A 36 -3.41 -4.53 -9.35
N VAL A 37 -2.94 -5.60 -9.98
CA VAL A 37 -1.63 -6.17 -9.68
C VAL A 37 -0.67 -5.75 -10.79
N ALA A 38 0.34 -4.97 -10.43
CA ALA A 38 1.44 -4.62 -11.32
C ALA A 38 2.55 -5.66 -11.18
N ASP A 39 2.66 -6.53 -12.18
CA ASP A 39 3.72 -7.52 -12.23
C ASP A 39 5.01 -6.87 -12.72
N ASN A 40 6.01 -6.85 -11.87
CA ASN A 40 7.29 -6.16 -12.06
C ASN A 40 8.34 -7.08 -12.73
N GLY A 41 7.95 -7.71 -13.85
CA GLY A 41 8.82 -8.59 -14.61
C GLY A 41 9.10 -9.92 -13.90
N SER A 42 8.08 -10.56 -13.34
CA SER A 42 8.21 -11.87 -12.70
C SER A 42 8.61 -12.96 -13.68
N THR A 43 9.40 -13.89 -13.18
CA THR A 43 9.86 -15.09 -13.93
C THR A 43 9.30 -16.39 -13.35
N ASP A 44 8.56 -16.30 -12.24
CA ASP A 44 7.85 -17.41 -11.60
C ASP A 44 6.44 -17.60 -12.19
N GLU A 45 5.59 -18.33 -11.47
CA GLU A 45 4.20 -18.59 -11.86
C GLU A 45 3.23 -17.40 -11.62
N SER A 46 3.69 -16.22 -11.19
CA SER A 46 2.83 -15.08 -10.79
C SER A 46 1.80 -14.73 -11.86
N LEU A 47 2.20 -14.58 -13.11
CA LEU A 47 1.27 -14.25 -14.20
C LEU A 47 0.27 -15.38 -14.47
N ALA A 48 0.70 -16.65 -14.33
CA ALA A 48 -0.20 -17.78 -14.47
C ALA A 48 -1.23 -17.85 -13.33
N VAL A 49 -0.82 -17.53 -12.10
CA VAL A 49 -1.70 -17.40 -10.92
C VAL A 49 -2.75 -16.31 -11.16
N LEU A 50 -2.32 -15.12 -11.56
CA LEU A 50 -3.23 -14.01 -11.83
C LEU A 50 -4.25 -14.36 -12.90
N SER A 51 -3.81 -14.90 -14.02
CA SER A 51 -4.71 -15.20 -15.14
C SER A 51 -5.69 -16.35 -14.86
N LYS A 52 -5.29 -17.36 -14.07
CA LYS A 52 -6.11 -18.55 -13.81
C LYS A 52 -6.94 -18.46 -12.53
N GLU A 53 -6.35 -17.94 -11.46
CA GLU A 53 -6.97 -17.94 -10.12
C GLU A 53 -7.66 -16.58 -9.81
N PHE A 54 -7.21 -15.48 -10.44
CA PHE A 54 -7.75 -14.13 -10.23
C PHE A 54 -8.10 -13.39 -11.53
N PRO A 55 -8.88 -13.98 -12.45
CA PRO A 55 -9.13 -13.41 -13.78
C PRO A 55 -9.90 -12.07 -13.75
N SER A 56 -10.52 -11.71 -12.63
CA SER A 56 -11.21 -10.43 -12.44
C SER A 56 -10.28 -9.30 -11.99
N VAL A 57 -9.05 -9.63 -11.58
CA VAL A 57 -8.06 -8.62 -11.14
C VAL A 57 -7.31 -8.11 -12.37
N LYS A 58 -7.31 -6.81 -12.54
CA LYS A 58 -6.55 -6.18 -13.61
C LYS A 58 -5.05 -6.37 -13.39
N THR A 59 -4.35 -6.73 -14.44
CA THR A 59 -2.89 -6.93 -14.39
C THR A 59 -2.20 -5.93 -15.31
N ILE A 60 -1.23 -5.20 -14.78
CA ILE A 60 -0.24 -4.43 -15.52
C ILE A 60 1.04 -5.27 -15.55
N VAL A 61 1.61 -5.50 -16.73
CA VAL A 61 2.85 -6.28 -16.87
C VAL A 61 3.97 -5.34 -17.27
N LEU A 62 4.98 -5.22 -16.41
CA LEU A 62 6.21 -4.50 -16.70
C LEU A 62 7.22 -5.46 -17.32
N ASP A 63 8.08 -4.97 -18.19
CA ASP A 63 9.01 -5.77 -19.00
C ASP A 63 10.22 -6.31 -18.23
N GLN A 64 10.49 -5.73 -17.04
CA GLN A 64 11.57 -6.17 -16.14
C GLN A 64 11.30 -5.74 -14.69
N ASN A 65 12.14 -6.20 -13.77
CA ASN A 65 12.10 -5.73 -12.38
C ASN A 65 12.76 -4.35 -12.25
N TYR A 66 11.94 -3.34 -11.99
CA TYR A 66 12.35 -1.96 -11.76
C TYR A 66 12.60 -1.62 -10.28
N GLY A 67 12.49 -2.61 -9.37
CA GLY A 67 12.52 -2.37 -7.93
C GLY A 67 11.18 -1.80 -7.42
N PHE A 68 11.19 -1.36 -6.17
CA PHE A 68 9.96 -0.91 -5.50
C PHE A 68 9.49 0.46 -6.03
N ALA A 69 10.35 1.47 -5.94
CA ALA A 69 9.99 2.85 -6.25
C ALA A 69 9.58 3.02 -7.72
N GLU A 70 10.46 2.66 -8.64
CA GLU A 70 10.21 2.81 -10.06
C GLU A 70 9.11 1.88 -10.56
N GLY A 71 8.96 0.67 -9.97
CA GLY A 71 7.85 -0.24 -10.28
C GLY A 71 6.49 0.38 -10.00
N TYR A 72 6.32 1.01 -8.82
CA TYR A 72 5.09 1.76 -8.51
C TYR A 72 4.92 2.98 -9.41
N ASN A 73 5.97 3.75 -9.67
CA ASN A 73 5.89 4.92 -10.56
C ASN A 73 5.33 4.52 -11.93
N ARG A 74 5.88 3.47 -12.54
CA ARG A 74 5.43 2.97 -13.85
C ARG A 74 4.00 2.41 -13.84
N ALA A 75 3.60 1.80 -12.75
CA ALA A 75 2.21 1.31 -12.61
C ALA A 75 1.23 2.48 -12.46
N ILE A 76 1.58 3.50 -11.64
CA ILE A 76 0.74 4.67 -11.39
C ILE A 76 0.65 5.60 -12.61
N GLU A 77 1.65 5.63 -13.47
CA GLU A 77 1.58 6.36 -14.75
C GLU A 77 0.46 5.83 -15.67
N GLN A 78 0.10 4.54 -15.55
CA GLN A 78 -0.90 3.89 -16.39
C GLN A 78 -2.34 3.99 -15.85
N VAL A 79 -2.55 4.70 -14.74
CA VAL A 79 -3.87 4.86 -14.13
C VAL A 79 -4.27 6.34 -14.03
N ASP A 80 -5.58 6.57 -14.06
CA ASP A 80 -6.19 7.89 -13.96
C ASP A 80 -7.36 7.85 -12.97
N SER A 81 -7.04 7.68 -11.70
CA SER A 81 -7.97 7.75 -10.57
C SER A 81 -7.66 8.95 -9.70
N GLU A 82 -8.63 9.38 -8.88
CA GLU A 82 -8.43 10.49 -7.94
C GLU A 82 -7.41 10.13 -6.85
N TYR A 83 -7.47 8.88 -6.39
CA TYR A 83 -6.54 8.33 -5.41
C TYR A 83 -5.88 7.06 -5.92
N VAL A 84 -4.65 6.82 -5.49
CA VAL A 84 -3.99 5.53 -5.62
C VAL A 84 -3.62 5.02 -4.23
N VAL A 85 -3.75 3.72 -4.04
CA VAL A 85 -3.22 3.03 -2.85
C VAL A 85 -2.07 2.15 -3.29
N LEU A 86 -0.89 2.41 -2.74
CA LEU A 86 0.21 1.48 -2.78
C LEU A 86 -0.04 0.43 -1.70
N LEU A 87 -0.12 -0.83 -2.07
CA LEU A 87 -0.37 -1.94 -1.15
C LEU A 87 0.64 -3.06 -1.39
N ASN A 88 1.34 -3.46 -0.35
CA ASN A 88 2.27 -4.59 -0.45
C ASN A 88 1.52 -5.90 -0.72
N SER A 89 2.20 -6.83 -1.39
CA SER A 89 1.65 -8.15 -1.75
C SER A 89 1.47 -9.10 -0.56
N ASP A 90 2.00 -8.77 0.61
CA ASP A 90 1.95 -9.55 1.85
C ASP A 90 1.01 -8.95 2.92
N VAL A 91 0.06 -8.14 2.50
CA VAL A 91 -0.91 -7.47 3.39
C VAL A 91 -2.28 -8.13 3.30
N GLU A 92 -2.85 -8.50 4.45
CA GLU A 92 -4.24 -8.92 4.61
C GLU A 92 -5.11 -7.68 4.91
N THR A 93 -6.21 -7.50 4.16
CA THR A 93 -7.12 -6.37 4.35
C THR A 93 -8.49 -6.82 4.87
N PRO A 94 -9.00 -6.20 5.94
CA PRO A 94 -10.37 -6.46 6.42
C PRO A 94 -11.42 -5.76 5.54
N GLU A 95 -12.66 -6.22 5.61
CA GLU A 95 -13.78 -5.53 4.94
C GLU A 95 -13.90 -4.08 5.45
N GLY A 96 -14.21 -3.15 4.55
CA GLY A 96 -14.43 -1.73 4.88
C GLY A 96 -13.18 -0.92 5.24
N TRP A 97 -11.97 -1.44 5.08
CA TRP A 97 -10.73 -0.75 5.44
C TRP A 97 -10.45 0.51 4.62
N LEU A 98 -10.83 0.52 3.36
CA LEU A 98 -10.50 1.58 2.42
C LEU A 98 -11.43 2.80 2.55
N THR A 99 -12.71 2.55 2.80
CA THR A 99 -13.74 3.62 2.86
C THR A 99 -13.38 4.75 3.82
N PRO A 100 -12.97 4.50 5.08
CA PRO A 100 -12.61 5.59 6.00
C PRO A 100 -11.41 6.43 5.51
N LEU A 101 -10.48 5.82 4.76
CA LEU A 101 -9.33 6.55 4.21
C LEU A 101 -9.79 7.51 3.10
N LEU A 102 -10.64 7.03 2.18
CA LEU A 102 -11.17 7.85 1.10
C LEU A 102 -12.08 8.96 1.62
N ASP A 103 -12.98 8.64 2.55
CA ASP A 103 -13.87 9.63 3.18
C ASP A 103 -13.07 10.74 3.88
N TYR A 104 -11.99 10.37 4.57
CA TYR A 104 -11.12 11.34 5.21
C TYR A 104 -10.40 12.23 4.19
N MET A 105 -9.86 11.65 3.14
CA MET A 105 -9.20 12.39 2.06
C MET A 105 -10.19 13.33 1.35
N ASP A 106 -11.43 12.91 1.14
CA ASP A 106 -12.48 13.74 0.53
C ASP A 106 -12.84 14.95 1.40
N ALA A 107 -12.91 14.74 2.71
CA ALA A 107 -13.24 15.81 3.67
C ALA A 107 -12.06 16.78 3.91
N HIS A 108 -10.82 16.38 3.58
CA HIS A 108 -9.58 17.10 3.86
C HIS A 108 -8.72 17.29 2.61
N PRO A 109 -9.05 18.26 1.73
CA PRO A 109 -8.30 18.48 0.48
C PRO A 109 -6.83 18.88 0.68
N GLU A 110 -6.48 19.37 1.86
CA GLU A 110 -5.10 19.71 2.25
C GLU A 110 -4.24 18.50 2.55
N VAL A 111 -4.85 17.32 2.78
CA VAL A 111 -4.12 16.08 3.09
C VAL A 111 -3.66 15.43 1.80
N ALA A 112 -2.35 15.22 1.65
CA ALA A 112 -1.73 14.61 0.48
C ALA A 112 -1.81 13.08 0.50
N ALA A 113 -1.57 12.47 1.67
CA ALA A 113 -1.56 11.02 1.82
C ALA A 113 -2.03 10.60 3.23
N VAL A 114 -2.59 9.40 3.30
CA VAL A 114 -3.00 8.75 4.56
C VAL A 114 -2.60 7.28 4.56
N GLN A 115 -2.46 6.72 5.74
CA GLN A 115 -2.31 5.28 5.92
C GLN A 115 -3.21 4.77 7.05
N PRO A 116 -3.64 3.50 7.00
CA PRO A 116 -4.28 2.87 8.14
C PRO A 116 -3.24 2.44 9.17
N LYS A 117 -3.69 2.09 10.36
CA LYS A 117 -2.90 1.38 11.36
C LYS A 117 -2.67 -0.06 10.88
N ILE A 118 -1.40 -0.49 10.83
CA ILE A 118 -1.00 -1.82 10.37
C ILE A 118 -0.53 -2.67 11.54
N ARG A 119 -1.08 -3.87 11.67
CA ARG A 119 -0.72 -4.84 12.72
C ARG A 119 0.06 -6.00 12.13
N SER A 120 0.86 -6.65 12.97
CA SER A 120 1.58 -7.86 12.58
C SER A 120 0.61 -8.95 12.14
N TRP A 121 0.86 -9.57 10.99
CA TRP A 121 0.10 -10.71 10.52
C TRP A 121 0.26 -11.94 11.42
N ARG A 122 1.47 -12.13 11.97
CA ARG A 122 1.79 -13.28 12.85
C ARG A 122 1.15 -13.19 14.23
N ASP A 123 1.08 -11.97 14.77
CA ASP A 123 0.43 -11.71 16.06
C ASP A 123 -0.30 -10.37 16.00
N LYS A 124 -1.60 -10.43 15.70
CA LYS A 124 -2.47 -9.25 15.54
C LYS A 124 -2.64 -8.40 16.81
N ALA A 125 -2.08 -8.83 17.95
CA ALA A 125 -2.01 -8.02 19.16
C ALA A 125 -0.87 -6.99 19.13
N TYR A 126 0.05 -7.08 18.17
CA TYR A 126 1.20 -6.19 18.00
C TYR A 126 1.12 -5.42 16.69
N PHE A 127 1.79 -4.27 16.66
CA PHE A 127 1.95 -3.51 15.43
C PHE A 127 2.89 -4.22 14.45
N GLU A 128 2.79 -3.82 13.19
CA GLU A 128 3.78 -4.18 12.19
C GLU A 128 5.11 -3.46 12.47
N TYR A 129 6.23 -4.04 12.00
CA TYR A 129 7.57 -3.59 12.35
C TYR A 129 7.98 -2.27 11.66
N ALA A 130 7.64 -2.10 10.38
CA ALA A 130 8.26 -1.11 9.50
C ALA A 130 7.34 0.04 9.08
N GLY A 131 6.28 0.31 9.82
CA GLY A 131 5.39 1.39 9.37
C GLY A 131 4.08 1.51 10.12
N ALA A 132 3.80 0.56 10.94
CA ALA A 132 2.66 0.43 11.86
C ALA A 132 1.57 1.51 11.79
N ALA A 133 1.84 2.74 12.28
CA ALA A 133 0.91 3.85 12.32
C ALA A 133 1.57 5.18 11.86
N GLY A 134 2.45 5.10 10.85
CA GLY A 134 3.25 6.22 10.37
C GLY A 134 4.39 6.61 11.32
N GLY A 135 5.00 7.71 11.06
CA GLY A 135 6.11 8.14 11.91
C GLY A 135 6.49 9.60 11.78
N TYR A 136 7.50 9.98 12.53
CA TYR A 136 8.01 11.33 12.60
C TYR A 136 9.49 11.39 12.23
N LEU A 137 9.92 12.52 11.74
CA LEU A 137 11.31 12.88 11.53
C LEU A 137 11.77 13.78 12.69
N SER A 138 12.91 13.45 13.30
CA SER A 138 13.55 14.40 14.20
C SER A 138 14.09 15.59 13.39
N TRP A 139 14.41 16.68 14.06
CA TRP A 139 15.05 17.85 13.41
C TRP A 139 16.39 17.52 12.72
N LEU A 140 17.03 16.41 13.06
CA LEU A 140 18.24 15.87 12.40
C LEU A 140 17.91 14.91 11.25
N GLY A 141 16.64 14.69 10.89
CA GLY A 141 16.21 13.78 9.83
C GLY A 141 16.18 12.30 10.23
N TYR A 142 16.34 11.95 11.50
CA TYR A 142 16.20 10.56 11.94
C TYR A 142 14.73 10.15 12.01
N PRO A 143 14.33 9.07 11.31
CA PRO A 143 12.96 8.59 11.36
C PRO A 143 12.65 7.85 12.66
N SER A 144 11.45 8.05 13.17
CA SER A 144 10.85 7.27 14.24
C SER A 144 9.51 6.71 13.80
N CYS A 145 9.18 5.50 14.25
CA CYS A 145 7.94 4.82 13.89
C CYS A 145 6.98 4.79 15.08
N ARG A 146 5.74 5.19 14.87
CA ARG A 146 4.66 4.96 15.83
C ARG A 146 4.34 3.46 15.83
N GLY A 147 4.33 2.83 17.00
CA GLY A 147 4.16 1.37 17.17
C GLY A 147 5.49 0.61 17.34
N ARG A 148 6.64 1.32 17.32
CA ARG A 148 7.94 0.73 17.59
C ARG A 148 8.83 1.69 18.39
N LYS A 149 9.38 1.20 19.50
CA LYS A 149 10.31 1.96 20.35
C LYS A 149 11.61 1.18 20.53
N TRP A 150 12.75 1.80 20.24
CA TRP A 150 14.09 1.21 20.43
C TRP A 150 14.23 -0.19 19.83
N GLY A 151 13.69 -0.40 18.63
CA GLY A 151 13.73 -1.70 17.94
C GLY A 151 12.73 -2.75 18.47
N ARG A 152 11.90 -2.42 19.46
CA ARG A 152 10.84 -3.31 19.97
C ARG A 152 9.49 -2.86 19.47
N VAL A 153 8.74 -3.79 18.90
CA VAL A 153 7.36 -3.56 18.46
C VAL A 153 6.44 -3.43 19.69
N GLU A 154 5.57 -2.44 19.67
CA GLU A 154 4.60 -2.23 20.73
C GLU A 154 3.38 -3.15 20.56
N LYS A 155 2.76 -3.50 21.68
CA LYS A 155 1.43 -4.11 21.66
C LYS A 155 0.37 -3.04 21.36
N ASP A 156 -0.57 -3.36 20.49
CA ASP A 156 -1.72 -2.49 20.24
C ASP A 156 -2.68 -2.51 21.45
N LYS A 157 -2.83 -1.35 22.06
CA LYS A 157 -3.73 -1.07 23.19
C LYS A 157 -4.69 0.08 22.87
N GLY A 158 -4.84 0.42 21.59
CA GLY A 158 -5.62 1.56 21.13
C GLY A 158 -4.86 2.91 21.19
N GLN A 159 -3.56 2.91 21.50
CA GLN A 159 -2.78 4.16 21.66
C GLN A 159 -2.64 4.97 20.38
N TYR A 160 -2.95 4.38 19.22
CA TYR A 160 -2.92 5.03 17.90
C TYR A 160 -4.25 4.87 17.14
N ASP A 161 -5.37 4.84 17.86
CA ASP A 161 -6.72 4.73 17.25
C ASP A 161 -7.26 6.11 16.81
N THR A 162 -6.59 7.18 17.17
CA THR A 162 -6.96 8.55 16.75
C THR A 162 -6.18 8.98 15.52
N ILE A 163 -6.83 9.74 14.65
CA ILE A 163 -6.18 10.39 13.52
C ILE A 163 -5.10 11.33 14.04
N ALA A 164 -3.94 11.31 13.42
CA ALA A 164 -2.81 12.18 13.76
C ALA A 164 -2.00 12.50 12.50
N GLU A 165 -1.50 13.72 12.43
CA GLU A 165 -0.51 14.10 11.44
C GLU A 165 0.81 13.36 11.68
N VAL A 166 1.45 12.96 10.60
CA VAL A 166 2.72 12.23 10.61
C VAL A 166 3.62 12.80 9.51
N ASP A 167 4.93 12.69 9.69
CA ASP A 167 5.87 13.21 8.69
C ASP A 167 6.08 12.22 7.53
N TRP A 168 5.73 10.94 7.73
CA TRP A 168 5.83 9.93 6.68
C TRP A 168 4.81 8.81 6.87
N THR A 169 4.39 8.23 5.74
CA THR A 169 3.55 7.04 5.66
C THR A 169 4.37 5.86 5.12
N THR A 170 3.96 4.63 5.47
CA THR A 170 4.62 3.43 4.95
C THR A 170 4.12 3.05 3.57
N GLY A 171 5.02 2.60 2.71
CA GLY A 171 4.67 2.00 1.41
C GLY A 171 3.94 0.66 1.51
N ALA A 172 3.85 0.06 2.69
CA ALA A 172 3.08 -1.17 2.88
C ALA A 172 1.58 -0.97 2.66
N CYS A 173 1.05 0.23 3.02
CA CYS A 173 -0.32 0.65 2.66
C CYS A 173 -0.40 2.19 2.73
N MET A 174 -0.24 2.85 1.60
CA MET A 174 -0.30 4.31 1.49
C MET A 174 -1.39 4.71 0.49
N CYS A 175 -2.41 5.43 0.93
CA CYS A 175 -3.38 6.07 0.06
C CYS A 175 -2.93 7.51 -0.19
N VAL A 176 -2.77 7.90 -1.46
CA VAL A 176 -2.24 9.20 -1.86
C VAL A 176 -3.08 9.80 -3.00
N ARG A 177 -3.15 11.14 -3.08
CA ARG A 177 -3.74 11.83 -4.24
C ARG A 177 -2.88 11.57 -5.46
N THR A 178 -3.47 11.00 -6.49
CA THR A 178 -2.75 10.63 -7.72
C THR A 178 -2.07 11.83 -8.37
N GLN A 179 -2.76 12.96 -8.39
CA GLN A 179 -2.20 14.19 -8.95
C GLN A 179 -0.97 14.65 -8.17
N VAL A 180 -1.05 14.69 -6.83
CA VAL A 180 0.08 15.10 -5.98
C VAL A 180 1.26 14.14 -6.14
N TYR A 181 0.99 12.82 -6.19
CA TYR A 181 2.02 11.82 -6.44
C TYR A 181 2.78 12.07 -7.75
N LYS A 182 2.03 12.31 -8.84
CA LYS A 182 2.60 12.58 -10.18
C LYS A 182 3.35 13.92 -10.24
N GLU A 183 2.80 14.98 -9.64
CA GLU A 183 3.44 16.31 -9.59
C GLU A 183 4.77 16.32 -8.83
N LEU A 184 4.90 15.49 -7.79
CA LEU A 184 6.13 15.32 -7.02
C LEU A 184 7.16 14.40 -7.73
N GLY A 185 6.80 13.78 -8.86
CA GLY A 185 7.65 12.87 -9.61
C GLY A 185 7.63 11.43 -9.06
N GLY A 186 6.67 11.10 -8.19
CA GLY A 186 6.52 9.78 -7.59
C GLY A 186 7.52 9.49 -6.47
N LEU A 187 7.83 8.21 -6.28
CA LEU A 187 8.88 7.76 -5.37
C LEU A 187 10.26 7.93 -6.00
N ASP A 188 11.27 8.17 -5.20
CA ASP A 188 12.65 8.33 -5.69
C ASP A 188 13.18 6.99 -6.25
N ALA A 189 13.26 6.91 -7.57
CA ALA A 189 13.71 5.71 -8.30
C ALA A 189 15.18 5.36 -8.09
N SER A 190 15.98 6.24 -7.46
CA SER A 190 17.35 5.90 -7.07
C SER A 190 17.40 4.82 -5.97
N PHE A 191 16.29 4.63 -5.25
CA PHE A 191 16.11 3.53 -4.30
C PHE A 191 15.49 2.33 -5.01
N PHE A 192 16.29 1.29 -5.29
CA PHE A 192 15.79 0.06 -5.92
C PHE A 192 14.90 -0.75 -4.97
N ALA A 193 15.27 -0.86 -3.72
CA ALA A 193 14.50 -1.52 -2.66
C ALA A 193 14.39 -0.57 -1.46
N HIS A 194 13.19 -0.34 -1.00
CA HIS A 194 12.77 0.53 0.13
C HIS A 194 12.53 1.98 -0.22
#